data_80c8ce881d2ec9e0c2c2366b7653e5fe
#
_entry.id   80c8ce881d2ec9e0c2c2366b7653e5fe
#
_cell.length_a   1.000
_cell.length_b   1.000
_cell.length_c   1.000
_cell.angle_alpha   90.00
_cell.angle_beta   90.00
_cell.angle_gamma   90.00
#
_symmetry.space_group_name_H-M   'P 1'
#
loop_
_entity.id
_entity.type
_entity.pdbx_description
1 polymer ?
#
loop_
_entity_poly.entity_id
_entity_poly.type
_entity_poly.pdbx_seq_one_letter_code
_entity_poly.pdbx_strand_id
1 'polypeptide(L)'
;MSEVNTHEHRFLAHQGVGDLFSGTYYVESVFIRKTRGGKDFSDMTLRDNSGSRFVKYWGVVDGFQKGDFVFISAGVEDYMGNPSIVAKNVEKSDPPSDLSNYIPVYENNSENEKTFGVLRSKLGEMEATYGDDIASRIVDGIFGNSIFLKKFLVAPGSNKSHYGRVGGLLANTMRVAKQCMNAVDAYGLTDMEKIVLIASSLLFRIGAIDAYEFQDCVPVATTRGTLLGIENLTMTRISSALKRVVAELAETQKVPNQEMIMRIFHAVSACSCSSVLPMTKEAILLASMYRMDSEMVEAIDFIENDPNVSESFTAYDSALRRKYYRGCKK
;
A
#
# COMPACT_ATOMS: atom_id res chain seq x y z
N MET A 1 -11.31 -32.75 -25.37
CA MET A 1 -11.08 -32.67 -23.92
C MET A 1 -9.62 -32.31 -23.76
N SER A 2 -9.32 -31.03 -23.66
CA SER A 2 -7.95 -30.55 -23.42
C SER A 2 -7.69 -30.62 -21.92
N GLU A 3 -6.68 -31.39 -21.52
CA GLU A 3 -6.20 -31.45 -20.16
C GLU A 3 -5.78 -30.05 -19.72
N VAL A 4 -6.47 -29.54 -18.70
CA VAL A 4 -6.05 -28.34 -17.98
C VAL A 4 -4.82 -28.76 -17.15
N ASN A 5 -3.65 -28.51 -17.71
CA ASN A 5 -2.38 -28.73 -17.04
C ASN A 5 -2.26 -27.67 -15.94
N THR A 6 -2.71 -27.98 -14.72
CA THR A 6 -2.52 -27.15 -13.53
C THR A 6 -1.05 -27.17 -13.13
N HIS A 7 -0.19 -26.50 -13.91
CA HIS A 7 1.15 -26.22 -13.43
C HIS A 7 1.07 -25.20 -12.30
N GLU A 8 1.56 -25.57 -11.13
CA GLU A 8 1.73 -24.69 -9.99
C GLU A 8 2.50 -23.44 -10.43
N HIS A 9 1.97 -22.24 -10.09
CA HIS A 9 2.58 -20.97 -10.49
C HIS A 9 4.00 -20.86 -9.92
N ARG A 10 4.98 -20.53 -10.75
CA ARG A 10 6.39 -20.36 -10.38
C ARG A 10 6.67 -18.89 -10.07
N PHE A 11 6.64 -18.54 -8.79
CA PHE A 11 6.83 -17.17 -8.33
C PHE A 11 8.22 -16.63 -8.66
N LEU A 12 8.26 -15.43 -9.24
CA LEU A 12 9.50 -14.79 -9.72
C LEU A 12 10.51 -14.53 -8.60
N ALA A 13 10.06 -14.15 -7.41
CA ALA A 13 10.94 -13.89 -6.28
C ALA A 13 11.63 -15.15 -5.73
N HIS A 14 11.05 -16.32 -5.98
CA HIS A 14 11.56 -17.60 -5.46
C HIS A 14 12.55 -18.29 -6.40
N GLN A 15 12.81 -17.71 -7.58
CA GLN A 15 13.73 -18.30 -8.56
C GLN A 15 15.17 -17.90 -8.23
N GLY A 16 16.04 -18.90 -8.05
CA GLY A 16 17.46 -18.76 -7.75
C GLY A 16 18.37 -19.11 -8.93
N VAL A 17 19.65 -18.77 -8.80
CA VAL A 17 20.66 -19.09 -9.85
C VAL A 17 20.67 -20.59 -10.14
N GLY A 18 20.58 -20.94 -11.41
CA GLY A 18 20.51 -22.33 -11.91
C GLY A 18 19.08 -22.85 -12.12
N ASP A 19 18.07 -22.17 -11.64
CA ASP A 19 16.67 -22.59 -11.86
C ASP A 19 16.25 -22.43 -13.32
N LEU A 20 15.48 -23.42 -13.79
CA LEU A 20 14.75 -23.37 -15.06
C LEU A 20 13.26 -23.41 -14.75
N PHE A 21 12.52 -22.47 -15.31
CA PHE A 21 11.09 -22.38 -15.05
C PHE A 21 10.32 -21.90 -16.26
N SER A 22 9.02 -22.13 -16.24
CA SER A 22 8.06 -21.59 -17.20
C SER A 22 6.83 -21.14 -16.47
N GLY A 23 6.21 -20.07 -16.97
CA GLY A 23 4.99 -19.55 -16.37
C GLY A 23 4.47 -18.33 -17.10
N THR A 24 3.24 -17.97 -16.78
CA THR A 24 2.61 -16.73 -17.27
C THR A 24 2.84 -15.61 -16.26
N TYR A 25 3.17 -14.42 -16.74
CA TYR A 25 3.46 -13.25 -15.92
C TYR A 25 2.84 -11.99 -16.50
N TYR A 26 2.56 -11.02 -15.63
CA TYR A 26 2.06 -9.70 -16.01
C TYR A 26 3.22 -8.81 -16.49
N VAL A 27 3.02 -8.06 -17.58
CA VAL A 27 4.02 -7.14 -18.14
C VAL A 27 3.85 -5.76 -17.53
N GLU A 28 4.81 -5.32 -16.72
CA GLU A 28 4.86 -3.93 -16.19
C GLU A 28 5.53 -2.97 -17.18
N SER A 29 6.55 -3.43 -17.88
CA SER A 29 7.22 -2.64 -18.92
C SER A 29 7.97 -3.53 -19.90
N VAL A 30 8.11 -3.03 -21.12
CA VAL A 30 8.93 -3.64 -22.18
C VAL A 30 9.73 -2.53 -22.87
N PHE A 31 11.03 -2.75 -23.04
CA PHE A 31 11.93 -1.87 -23.77
C PHE A 31 12.77 -2.67 -24.76
N ILE A 32 12.83 -2.23 -26.01
CA ILE A 32 13.76 -2.77 -26.99
C ILE A 32 15.05 -1.96 -26.87
N ARG A 33 16.16 -2.65 -26.65
CA ARG A 33 17.49 -2.07 -26.47
C ARG A 33 18.48 -2.68 -27.45
N LYS A 34 19.62 -2.03 -27.63
CA LYS A 34 20.74 -2.54 -28.45
C LYS A 34 21.89 -3.01 -27.58
N THR A 35 22.44 -4.17 -27.93
CA THR A 35 23.71 -4.63 -27.38
C THR A 35 24.85 -3.75 -27.89
N ARG A 36 26.05 -3.87 -27.29
CA ARG A 36 27.26 -3.19 -27.79
C ARG A 36 27.60 -3.60 -29.24
N GLY A 37 27.18 -4.77 -29.68
CA GLY A 37 27.35 -5.27 -31.06
C GLY A 37 26.21 -4.88 -32.01
N GLY A 38 25.26 -4.00 -31.60
CA GLY A 38 24.18 -3.46 -32.44
C GLY A 38 22.98 -4.39 -32.61
N LYS A 39 22.95 -5.57 -31.97
CA LYS A 39 21.78 -6.47 -31.99
C LYS A 39 20.70 -5.98 -31.02
N ASP A 40 19.47 -6.00 -31.47
CA ASP A 40 18.31 -5.66 -30.63
C ASP A 40 18.02 -6.82 -29.66
N PHE A 41 17.60 -6.46 -28.45
CA PHE A 41 17.08 -7.38 -27.43
C PHE A 41 15.97 -6.71 -26.63
N SER A 42 15.15 -7.50 -25.98
CA SER A 42 14.05 -6.99 -25.14
C SER A 42 14.41 -7.07 -23.67
N ASP A 43 14.21 -5.96 -22.98
CA ASP A 43 14.33 -5.81 -21.52
C ASP A 43 12.92 -5.63 -20.97
N MET A 44 12.43 -6.59 -20.21
CA MET A 44 11.07 -6.61 -19.68
C MET A 44 11.11 -6.54 -18.17
N THR A 45 10.14 -5.84 -17.58
CA THR A 45 9.80 -6.00 -16.16
C THR A 45 8.53 -6.83 -16.10
N LEU A 46 8.66 -8.04 -15.58
CA LEU A 46 7.55 -8.96 -15.36
C LEU A 46 7.20 -9.01 -13.87
N ARG A 47 5.93 -9.27 -13.59
CA ARG A 47 5.38 -9.24 -12.24
C ARG A 47 4.46 -10.42 -11.96
N ASP A 48 4.51 -10.86 -10.72
CA ASP A 48 3.49 -11.68 -10.05
C ASP A 48 3.26 -11.17 -8.61
N ASN A 49 2.50 -11.88 -7.79
CA ASN A 49 2.21 -11.44 -6.42
C ASN A 49 3.44 -11.50 -5.49
N SER A 50 4.53 -12.16 -5.89
CA SER A 50 5.79 -12.16 -5.16
C SER A 50 6.65 -10.91 -5.42
N GLY A 51 6.30 -10.12 -6.44
CA GLY A 51 6.96 -8.88 -6.82
C GLY A 51 7.32 -8.81 -8.30
N SER A 52 8.11 -7.79 -8.65
CA SER A 52 8.58 -7.55 -10.02
C SER A 52 10.03 -8.00 -10.20
N ARG A 53 10.37 -8.52 -11.38
CA ARG A 53 11.73 -8.92 -11.76
C ARG A 53 12.05 -8.47 -13.18
N PHE A 54 13.31 -8.08 -13.38
CA PHE A 54 13.84 -7.82 -14.71
C PHE A 54 14.10 -9.15 -15.43
N VAL A 55 13.61 -9.24 -16.67
CA VAL A 55 13.77 -10.41 -17.54
C VAL A 55 14.34 -9.96 -18.88
N LYS A 56 15.48 -10.52 -19.25
CA LYS A 56 16.11 -10.30 -20.55
C LYS A 56 15.66 -11.35 -21.56
N TYR A 57 15.39 -10.92 -22.77
CA TYR A 57 15.16 -11.81 -23.89
C TYR A 57 16.05 -11.37 -25.07
N TRP A 58 16.94 -12.25 -25.50
CA TRP A 58 17.89 -11.97 -26.59
C TRP A 58 17.25 -11.94 -28.00
N GLY A 59 15.95 -11.72 -28.07
CA GLY A 59 15.17 -11.46 -29.25
C GLY A 59 14.33 -10.20 -29.07
N VAL A 60 13.59 -9.84 -30.10
CA VAL A 60 12.65 -8.71 -30.07
C VAL A 60 11.25 -9.23 -29.83
N VAL A 61 10.60 -8.75 -28.79
CA VAL A 61 9.16 -8.93 -28.56
C VAL A 61 8.44 -7.71 -29.13
N ASP A 62 7.81 -7.88 -30.29
CA ASP A 62 7.06 -6.80 -30.93
C ASP A 62 5.58 -6.88 -30.57
N GLY A 63 4.95 -5.70 -30.37
CA GLY A 63 3.53 -5.62 -30.05
C GLY A 63 3.16 -5.95 -28.58
N PHE A 64 4.15 -6.10 -27.69
CA PHE A 64 3.90 -6.24 -26.25
C PHE A 64 3.88 -4.88 -25.59
N GLN A 65 2.94 -4.71 -24.66
CA GLN A 65 2.81 -3.45 -23.90
C GLN A 65 2.51 -3.74 -22.42
N LYS A 66 2.65 -2.71 -21.60
CA LYS A 66 2.20 -2.77 -20.22
C LYS A 66 0.73 -3.19 -20.16
N GLY A 67 0.42 -4.16 -19.31
CA GLY A 67 -0.93 -4.70 -19.17
C GLY A 67 -1.11 -6.07 -19.83
N ASP A 68 -0.23 -6.45 -20.75
CA ASP A 68 -0.27 -7.77 -21.36
C ASP A 68 0.14 -8.87 -20.36
N PHE A 69 -0.31 -10.08 -20.64
CA PHE A 69 0.22 -11.30 -20.03
C PHE A 69 1.12 -12.01 -21.01
N VAL A 70 2.24 -12.53 -20.51
CA VAL A 70 3.21 -13.26 -21.32
C VAL A 70 3.56 -14.59 -20.68
N PHE A 71 3.56 -15.64 -21.47
CA PHE A 71 4.16 -16.91 -21.08
C PHE A 71 5.64 -16.88 -21.43
N ILE A 72 6.50 -17.19 -20.46
CA ILE A 72 7.93 -17.32 -20.67
C ILE A 72 8.43 -18.70 -20.29
N SER A 73 9.48 -19.15 -20.98
CA SER A 73 10.37 -20.20 -20.51
C SER A 73 11.72 -19.54 -20.27
N ALA A 74 12.24 -19.62 -19.05
CA ALA A 74 13.40 -18.84 -18.62
C ALA A 74 14.36 -19.66 -17.76
N GLY A 75 15.60 -19.18 -17.66
CA GLY A 75 16.59 -19.64 -16.70
C GLY A 75 17.12 -18.47 -15.88
N VAL A 76 17.61 -18.76 -14.68
CA VAL A 76 18.29 -17.78 -13.83
C VAL A 76 19.78 -17.99 -13.92
N GLU A 77 20.49 -17.00 -14.45
CA GLU A 77 21.94 -17.00 -14.62
C GLU A 77 22.60 -16.13 -13.55
N ASP A 78 23.83 -16.46 -13.18
CA ASP A 78 24.66 -15.54 -12.38
C ASP A 78 25.23 -14.46 -13.29
N TYR A 79 24.88 -13.22 -13.06
CA TYR A 79 25.49 -12.08 -13.71
C TYR A 79 26.20 -11.18 -12.68
N MET A 80 27.52 -11.29 -12.61
CA MET A 80 28.37 -10.54 -11.66
C MET A 80 27.95 -10.70 -10.19
N GLY A 81 27.59 -11.92 -9.77
CA GLY A 81 27.14 -12.23 -8.41
C GLY A 81 25.69 -11.89 -8.12
N ASN A 82 24.89 -11.57 -9.15
CA ASN A 82 23.48 -11.29 -9.01
C ASN A 82 22.62 -12.21 -9.89
N PRO A 83 21.48 -12.72 -9.38
CA PRO A 83 20.54 -13.49 -10.19
C PRO A 83 19.97 -12.65 -11.33
N SER A 84 20.10 -13.13 -12.55
CA SER A 84 19.56 -12.50 -13.76
C SER A 84 18.66 -13.49 -14.50
N ILE A 85 17.40 -13.13 -14.68
CA ILE A 85 16.45 -13.98 -15.42
C ILE A 85 16.63 -13.73 -16.91
N VAL A 86 16.88 -14.82 -17.66
CA VAL A 86 17.02 -14.79 -19.12
C VAL A 86 15.97 -15.69 -19.72
N ALA A 87 15.03 -15.09 -20.45
CA ALA A 87 14.01 -15.82 -21.17
C ALA A 87 14.58 -16.47 -22.42
N LYS A 88 14.22 -17.73 -22.66
CA LYS A 88 14.52 -18.50 -23.88
C LYS A 88 13.38 -18.40 -24.89
N ASN A 89 12.15 -18.30 -24.38
CA ASN A 89 10.94 -18.10 -25.17
C ASN A 89 10.03 -17.09 -24.49
N VAL A 90 9.33 -16.26 -25.28
CA VAL A 90 8.36 -15.27 -24.83
C VAL A 90 7.19 -15.27 -25.79
N GLU A 91 6.00 -15.57 -25.29
CA GLU A 91 4.77 -15.64 -26.07
C GLU A 91 3.69 -14.82 -25.40
N LYS A 92 2.85 -14.12 -26.18
CA LYS A 92 1.69 -13.44 -25.63
C LYS A 92 0.68 -14.47 -25.13
N SER A 93 0.15 -14.24 -23.93
CA SER A 93 -0.85 -15.12 -23.31
C SER A 93 -2.14 -14.35 -23.08
N ASP A 94 -3.25 -15.04 -23.09
CA ASP A 94 -4.51 -14.48 -22.60
C ASP A 94 -4.42 -14.23 -21.08
N PRO A 95 -5.12 -13.21 -20.55
CA PRO A 95 -5.21 -13.00 -19.12
C PRO A 95 -5.74 -14.24 -18.40
N PRO A 96 -5.06 -14.71 -17.33
CA PRO A 96 -5.57 -15.82 -16.54
C PRO A 96 -6.94 -15.49 -15.93
N SER A 97 -7.80 -16.50 -15.81
CA SER A 97 -9.13 -16.35 -15.17
C SER A 97 -9.01 -16.04 -13.66
N ASP A 98 -7.94 -16.49 -13.01
CA ASP A 98 -7.60 -16.18 -11.62
C ASP A 98 -6.36 -15.28 -11.57
N LEU A 99 -6.54 -14.05 -11.12
CA LEU A 99 -5.49 -13.04 -10.99
C LEU A 99 -4.82 -13.03 -9.62
N SER A 100 -5.16 -13.94 -8.71
CA SER A 100 -4.63 -13.97 -7.34
C SER A 100 -3.10 -14.12 -7.30
N ASN A 101 -2.51 -14.82 -8.28
CA ASN A 101 -1.07 -15.00 -8.40
C ASN A 101 -0.34 -13.77 -8.95
N TYR A 102 -1.05 -12.73 -9.39
CA TYR A 102 -0.45 -11.58 -10.09
C TYR A 102 -0.64 -10.25 -9.34
N ILE A 103 -1.56 -10.19 -8.40
CA ILE A 103 -1.79 -9.02 -7.56
C ILE A 103 -0.98 -9.19 -6.27
N PRO A 104 0.04 -8.38 -6.02
CA PRO A 104 0.83 -8.49 -4.80
C PRO A 104 -0.05 -8.32 -3.57
N VAL A 105 0.13 -9.19 -2.59
CA VAL A 105 -0.55 -9.15 -1.29
C VAL A 105 0.45 -8.69 -0.24
N TYR A 106 -0.01 -7.94 0.74
CA TYR A 106 0.81 -7.52 1.88
C TYR A 106 1.03 -8.71 2.82
N GLU A 107 2.29 -9.10 3.05
CA GLU A 107 2.66 -10.35 3.74
C GLU A 107 2.05 -10.51 5.14
N ASN A 108 1.91 -9.42 5.89
CA ASN A 108 1.42 -9.43 7.28
C ASN A 108 -0.06 -8.99 7.39
N ASN A 109 -0.88 -9.24 6.37
CA ASN A 109 -2.25 -8.72 6.36
C ASN A 109 -3.10 -9.28 7.52
N SER A 110 -2.97 -10.57 7.85
CA SER A 110 -3.70 -11.19 8.98
C SER A 110 -3.29 -10.65 10.36
N GLU A 111 -2.01 -10.30 10.55
CA GLU A 111 -1.52 -9.67 11.78
C GLU A 111 -2.03 -8.23 11.89
N ASN A 112 -2.03 -7.50 10.78
CA ASN A 112 -2.57 -6.14 10.72
C ASN A 112 -4.08 -6.13 11.02
N GLU A 113 -4.84 -7.11 10.55
CA GLU A 113 -6.26 -7.26 10.85
C GLU A 113 -6.51 -7.50 12.35
N LYS A 114 -5.72 -8.37 12.97
CA LYS A 114 -5.78 -8.59 14.44
C LYS A 114 -5.45 -7.30 15.20
N THR A 115 -4.39 -6.59 14.79
CA THR A 115 -3.99 -5.32 15.41
C THR A 115 -5.09 -4.27 15.28
N PHE A 116 -5.73 -4.20 14.12
CA PHE A 116 -6.88 -3.30 13.90
C PHE A 116 -8.02 -3.59 14.87
N GLY A 117 -8.37 -4.87 15.08
CA GLY A 117 -9.36 -5.29 16.07
C GLY A 117 -8.98 -4.88 17.50
N VAL A 118 -7.71 -5.11 17.88
CA VAL A 118 -7.18 -4.71 19.20
C VAL A 118 -7.26 -3.20 19.43
N LEU A 119 -6.90 -2.38 18.43
CA LEU A 119 -6.98 -0.93 18.57
C LEU A 119 -8.42 -0.41 18.69
N ARG A 120 -9.37 -1.03 17.97
CA ARG A 120 -10.79 -0.71 18.13
C ARG A 120 -11.30 -1.05 19.53
N SER A 121 -10.97 -2.23 20.05
CA SER A 121 -11.34 -2.61 21.43
C SER A 121 -10.73 -1.67 22.46
N LYS A 122 -9.44 -1.34 22.31
CA LYS A 122 -8.75 -0.41 23.19
C LYS A 122 -9.38 0.98 23.19
N LEU A 123 -9.84 1.46 22.02
CA LEU A 123 -10.57 2.74 21.91
C LEU A 123 -11.82 2.74 22.79
N GLY A 124 -12.67 1.71 22.68
CA GLY A 124 -13.88 1.59 23.49
C GLY A 124 -13.61 1.46 24.99
N GLU A 125 -12.56 0.71 25.40
CA GLU A 125 -12.14 0.59 26.80
C GLU A 125 -11.69 1.93 27.39
N MET A 126 -10.91 2.69 26.64
CA MET A 126 -10.43 4.01 27.06
C MET A 126 -11.58 5.02 27.17
N GLU A 127 -12.51 5.03 26.22
CA GLU A 127 -13.69 5.89 26.27
C GLU A 127 -14.63 5.53 27.43
N ALA A 128 -14.82 4.25 27.70
CA ALA A 128 -15.61 3.81 28.85
C ALA A 128 -15.03 4.32 30.18
N THR A 129 -13.70 4.37 30.29
CA THR A 129 -12.99 4.93 31.46
C THR A 129 -13.07 6.44 31.51
N TYR A 130 -13.00 7.10 30.34
CA TYR A 130 -13.08 8.56 30.20
C TYR A 130 -14.49 9.09 30.41
N GLY A 131 -15.53 8.25 30.20
CA GLY A 131 -16.93 8.62 30.35
C GLY A 131 -17.57 9.21 29.08
N ASP A 132 -17.04 8.85 27.91
CA ASP A 132 -17.54 9.25 26.59
C ASP A 132 -17.59 8.02 25.66
N ASP A 133 -18.27 8.09 24.53
CA ASP A 133 -18.33 7.02 23.54
C ASP A 133 -18.35 7.53 22.07
N ILE A 134 -18.08 8.82 21.85
CA ILE A 134 -18.27 9.45 20.53
C ILE A 134 -17.24 8.98 19.51
N ALA A 135 -15.98 8.78 19.90
CA ALA A 135 -14.93 8.37 18.97
C ALA A 135 -15.12 6.93 18.48
N SER A 136 -15.43 5.99 19.39
CA SER A 136 -15.76 4.62 19.02
C SER A 136 -17.03 4.54 18.18
N ARG A 137 -18.06 5.31 18.47
CA ARG A 137 -19.28 5.40 17.64
C ARG A 137 -18.98 5.86 16.21
N ILE A 138 -18.11 6.86 16.04
CA ILE A 138 -17.70 7.31 14.70
C ILE A 138 -16.95 6.19 13.97
N VAL A 139 -15.99 5.56 14.63
CA VAL A 139 -15.20 4.46 14.08
C VAL A 139 -16.10 3.27 13.72
N ASP A 140 -17.00 2.87 14.62
CA ASP A 140 -17.93 1.76 14.43
C ASP A 140 -19.03 2.09 13.42
N GLY A 141 -19.46 3.34 13.34
CA GLY A 141 -20.37 3.82 12.30
C GLY A 141 -19.80 3.67 10.88
N ILE A 142 -18.48 3.54 10.75
CA ILE A 142 -17.78 3.29 9.47
C ILE A 142 -17.48 1.80 9.32
N PHE A 143 -16.75 1.22 10.27
CA PHE A 143 -16.22 -0.15 10.17
C PHE A 143 -17.22 -1.22 10.63
N GLY A 144 -18.32 -0.87 11.25
CA GLY A 144 -19.43 -1.78 11.54
C GLY A 144 -20.16 -2.26 10.29
N ASN A 145 -20.03 -1.56 9.16
CA ASN A 145 -20.51 -2.04 7.88
C ASN A 145 -19.57 -3.13 7.34
N SER A 146 -20.03 -4.38 7.30
CA SER A 146 -19.23 -5.53 6.88
C SER A 146 -18.72 -5.44 5.43
N ILE A 147 -19.49 -4.82 4.52
CA ILE A 147 -19.07 -4.61 3.13
C ILE A 147 -17.91 -3.61 3.07
N PHE A 148 -18.02 -2.53 3.83
CA PHE A 148 -16.96 -1.53 3.93
C PHE A 148 -15.70 -2.11 4.56
N LEU A 149 -15.83 -2.84 5.66
CA LEU A 149 -14.70 -3.48 6.33
C LEU A 149 -13.97 -4.46 5.39
N LYS A 150 -14.70 -5.32 4.67
CA LYS A 150 -14.09 -6.22 3.69
C LYS A 150 -13.31 -5.46 2.62
N LYS A 151 -13.85 -4.34 2.11
CA LYS A 151 -13.14 -3.50 1.15
C LYS A 151 -11.89 -2.87 1.76
N PHE A 152 -11.96 -2.36 3.00
CA PHE A 152 -10.81 -1.79 3.71
C PHE A 152 -9.66 -2.78 3.87
N LEU A 153 -9.96 -4.02 4.21
CA LEU A 153 -8.95 -5.06 4.44
C LEU A 153 -8.14 -5.42 3.18
N VAL A 154 -8.71 -5.22 2.00
CA VAL A 154 -8.07 -5.58 0.72
C VAL A 154 -7.68 -4.39 -0.15
N ALA A 155 -8.12 -3.18 0.20
CA ALA A 155 -7.88 -2.00 -0.62
C ALA A 155 -6.38 -1.65 -0.73
N PRO A 156 -5.93 -1.15 -1.90
CA PRO A 156 -4.61 -0.55 -2.01
C PRO A 156 -4.57 0.79 -1.26
N GLY A 157 -3.46 1.08 -0.61
CA GLY A 157 -3.23 2.36 0.06
C GLY A 157 -2.64 3.44 -0.85
N SER A 158 -2.15 3.04 -2.03
CA SER A 158 -1.51 3.92 -3.02
C SER A 158 -1.56 3.27 -4.40
N ASN A 159 -1.36 4.05 -5.46
CA ASN A 159 -1.20 3.55 -6.82
C ASN A 159 0.26 3.55 -7.32
N LYS A 160 1.22 3.99 -6.51
CA LYS A 160 2.61 4.18 -6.96
C LYS A 160 3.67 3.62 -6.03
N SER A 161 3.34 3.27 -4.81
CA SER A 161 4.30 2.91 -3.77
C SER A 161 4.07 1.50 -3.26
N HIS A 162 4.90 1.12 -2.31
CA HIS A 162 4.82 -0.11 -1.54
C HIS A 162 3.38 -0.48 -1.09
N TYR A 163 2.53 0.50 -0.79
CA TYR A 163 1.12 0.29 -0.43
C TYR A 163 0.18 0.05 -1.61
N GLY A 164 0.67 -0.01 -2.85
CA GLY A 164 -0.07 -0.41 -4.05
C GLY A 164 -0.35 -1.92 -4.15
N ARG A 165 -0.63 -2.58 -3.02
CA ARG A 165 -0.84 -4.02 -2.90
C ARG A 165 -2.18 -4.32 -2.24
N VAL A 166 -2.68 -5.54 -2.36
CA VAL A 166 -3.86 -5.99 -1.59
C VAL A 166 -3.55 -5.88 -0.10
N GLY A 167 -4.42 -5.20 0.64
CA GLY A 167 -4.20 -4.91 2.07
C GLY A 167 -3.25 -3.74 2.34
N GLY A 168 -2.79 -3.02 1.31
CA GLY A 168 -1.86 -1.90 1.46
C GLY A 168 -2.43 -0.75 2.30
N LEU A 169 -3.73 -0.47 2.21
CA LEU A 169 -4.39 0.53 3.04
C LEU A 169 -4.37 0.13 4.52
N LEU A 170 -4.74 -1.11 4.82
CA LEU A 170 -4.69 -1.65 6.19
C LEU A 170 -3.26 -1.59 6.74
N ALA A 171 -2.27 -2.02 5.95
CA ALA A 171 -0.86 -2.03 6.35
C ALA A 171 -0.34 -0.62 6.67
N ASN A 172 -0.63 0.38 5.83
CA ASN A 172 -0.29 1.78 6.09
C ASN A 172 -0.97 2.29 7.37
N THR A 173 -2.27 2.05 7.51
CA THR A 173 -3.04 2.45 8.69
C THR A 173 -2.45 1.85 9.97
N MET A 174 -2.16 0.55 9.97
CA MET A 174 -1.62 -0.13 11.16
C MET A 174 -0.19 0.26 11.49
N ARG A 175 0.65 0.50 10.49
CA ARG A 175 2.02 0.95 10.72
C ARG A 175 2.04 2.33 11.37
N VAL A 176 1.27 3.27 10.84
CA VAL A 176 1.15 4.63 11.41
C VAL A 176 0.53 4.59 12.81
N ALA A 177 -0.55 3.83 13.01
CA ALA A 177 -1.19 3.71 14.32
C ALA A 177 -0.25 3.10 15.37
N LYS A 178 0.49 2.04 15.06
CA LYS A 178 1.50 1.44 15.97
C LYS A 178 2.58 2.46 16.37
N GLN A 179 3.09 3.23 15.40
CA GLN A 179 4.09 4.27 15.67
C GLN A 179 3.53 5.38 16.57
N CYS A 180 2.30 5.82 16.30
CA CYS A 180 1.61 6.78 17.18
C CYS A 180 1.48 6.25 18.60
N MET A 181 1.03 5.00 18.77
CA MET A 181 0.87 4.40 20.12
C MET A 181 2.19 4.23 20.85
N ASN A 182 3.28 3.94 20.17
CA ASN A 182 4.61 3.85 20.78
C ASN A 182 5.14 5.20 21.30
N ALA A 183 4.62 6.30 20.78
CA ALA A 183 5.10 7.64 21.11
C ALA A 183 4.25 8.36 22.19
N VAL A 184 3.04 7.86 22.53
CA VAL A 184 2.09 8.56 23.42
C VAL A 184 2.68 8.90 24.78
N ASP A 185 3.44 7.98 25.37
CA ASP A 185 4.00 8.16 26.71
C ASP A 185 5.19 9.12 26.69
N ALA A 186 5.99 9.09 25.62
CA ALA A 186 7.14 9.99 25.46
C ALA A 186 6.73 11.48 25.37
N TYR A 187 5.53 11.76 24.85
CA TYR A 187 5.01 13.12 24.68
C TYR A 187 3.92 13.49 25.70
N GLY A 188 3.64 12.63 26.68
CA GLY A 188 2.72 12.91 27.78
C GLY A 188 1.31 13.28 27.30
N LEU A 189 0.71 12.49 26.43
CA LEU A 189 -0.65 12.67 25.96
C LEU A 189 -1.66 12.36 27.09
N THR A 190 -2.66 13.22 27.25
CA THR A 190 -3.82 12.96 28.12
C THR A 190 -4.68 11.84 27.56
N ASP A 191 -5.60 11.30 28.35
CA ASP A 191 -6.47 10.21 27.90
C ASP A 191 -7.35 10.64 26.74
N MET A 192 -7.88 11.87 26.75
CA MET A 192 -8.63 12.42 25.61
C MET A 192 -7.77 12.53 24.35
N GLU A 193 -6.53 13.02 24.47
CA GLU A 193 -5.60 13.11 23.32
C GLU A 193 -5.24 11.72 22.78
N LYS A 194 -5.11 10.70 23.63
CA LYS A 194 -4.89 9.31 23.23
C LYS A 194 -6.11 8.74 22.49
N ILE A 195 -7.32 8.96 23.00
CA ILE A 195 -8.60 8.55 22.36
C ILE A 195 -8.69 9.16 20.96
N VAL A 196 -8.50 10.48 20.84
CA VAL A 196 -8.51 11.17 19.55
C VAL A 196 -7.45 10.62 18.61
N LEU A 197 -6.22 10.36 19.10
CA LEU A 197 -5.13 9.84 18.30
C LEU A 197 -5.44 8.44 17.75
N ILE A 198 -5.99 7.53 18.58
CA ILE A 198 -6.38 6.18 18.12
C ILE A 198 -7.46 6.31 17.04
N ALA A 199 -8.55 7.01 17.32
CA ALA A 199 -9.63 7.18 16.36
C ALA A 199 -9.14 7.78 15.05
N SER A 200 -8.38 8.88 15.12
CA SER A 200 -7.85 9.56 13.94
C SER A 200 -6.88 8.68 13.15
N SER A 201 -6.03 7.88 13.83
CA SER A 201 -5.09 6.96 13.16
C SER A 201 -5.78 5.81 12.44
N LEU A 202 -7.00 5.41 12.88
CA LEU A 202 -7.80 4.42 12.16
C LEU A 202 -8.55 5.02 10.97
N LEU A 203 -8.81 6.34 10.98
CA LEU A 203 -9.69 7.02 10.03
C LEU A 203 -8.95 7.81 8.94
N PHE A 204 -7.69 8.19 9.15
CA PHE A 204 -7.04 9.27 8.37
C PHE A 204 -6.96 9.04 6.85
N ARG A 205 -7.03 7.82 6.37
CA ARG A 205 -6.94 7.49 4.94
C ARG A 205 -8.06 6.59 4.41
N ILE A 206 -9.16 6.44 5.12
CA ILE A 206 -10.27 5.56 4.71
C ILE A 206 -10.87 5.92 3.34
N GLY A 207 -10.68 7.16 2.87
CA GLY A 207 -11.07 7.60 1.53
C GLY A 207 -10.29 6.92 0.40
N ALA A 208 -9.15 6.29 0.70
CA ALA A 208 -8.38 5.52 -0.28
C ALA A 208 -9.18 4.36 -0.88
N ILE A 209 -10.17 3.81 -0.16
CA ILE A 209 -11.10 2.79 -0.65
C ILE A 209 -11.86 3.26 -1.92
N ASP A 210 -12.17 4.56 -1.99
CA ASP A 210 -12.87 5.14 -3.14
C ASP A 210 -11.90 5.78 -4.14
N ALA A 211 -10.68 6.08 -3.67
CA ALA A 211 -9.68 6.76 -4.49
C ALA A 211 -8.88 5.80 -5.37
N TYR A 212 -8.76 4.55 -4.96
CA TYR A 212 -7.98 3.54 -5.68
C TYR A 212 -8.78 2.27 -5.89
N GLU A 213 -8.52 1.61 -7.01
CA GLU A 213 -9.02 0.28 -7.34
C GLU A 213 -7.94 -0.52 -8.07
N PHE A 214 -8.08 -1.86 -8.10
CA PHE A 214 -7.26 -2.68 -8.98
C PHE A 214 -7.94 -2.77 -10.34
N GLN A 215 -7.22 -2.33 -11.37
CA GLN A 215 -7.57 -2.57 -12.76
C GLN A 215 -6.53 -3.56 -13.30
N ASP A 216 -7.00 -4.72 -13.70
CA ASP A 216 -6.18 -5.88 -14.00
C ASP A 216 -5.18 -6.15 -12.87
N CYS A 217 -4.05 -6.20 -12.78
CA CYS A 217 -3.18 -6.47 -11.64
C CYS A 217 -2.52 -5.22 -11.04
N VAL A 218 -2.97 -4.02 -11.41
CA VAL A 218 -2.31 -2.75 -11.05
C VAL A 218 -3.27 -1.86 -10.28
N PRO A 219 -2.84 -1.27 -9.16
CA PRO A 219 -3.64 -0.25 -8.50
C PRO A 219 -3.63 1.03 -9.32
N VAL A 220 -4.83 1.54 -9.63
CA VAL A 220 -5.05 2.77 -10.39
C VAL A 220 -5.89 3.76 -9.58
N ALA A 221 -5.72 5.04 -9.87
CA ALA A 221 -6.60 6.06 -9.30
C ALA A 221 -7.96 6.02 -10.01
N THR A 222 -9.04 5.99 -9.23
CA THR A 222 -10.39 6.15 -9.75
C THR A 222 -10.63 7.59 -10.21
N THR A 223 -11.67 7.81 -11.02
CA THR A 223 -12.10 9.17 -11.39
C THR A 223 -12.42 10.00 -10.13
N ARG A 224 -13.07 9.40 -9.11
CA ARG A 224 -13.35 10.08 -7.85
C ARG A 224 -12.08 10.41 -7.08
N GLY A 225 -11.13 9.47 -7.02
CA GLY A 225 -9.83 9.70 -6.39
C GLY A 225 -9.05 10.83 -7.03
N THR A 226 -9.07 10.90 -8.36
CA THR A 226 -8.37 11.95 -9.11
C THR A 226 -9.00 13.33 -8.92
N LEU A 227 -10.33 13.42 -8.94
CA LEU A 227 -11.04 14.70 -8.86
C LEU A 227 -11.20 15.23 -7.43
N LEU A 228 -11.43 14.35 -6.45
CA LEU A 228 -11.76 14.77 -5.09
C LEU A 228 -10.58 14.62 -4.12
N GLY A 229 -9.62 13.73 -4.40
CA GLY A 229 -8.54 13.41 -3.48
C GLY A 229 -8.99 12.53 -2.29
N ILE A 230 -8.02 11.86 -1.67
CA ILE A 230 -8.27 10.95 -0.53
C ILE A 230 -8.84 11.72 0.66
N GLU A 231 -8.35 12.93 0.90
CA GLU A 231 -8.72 13.77 2.04
C GLU A 231 -10.22 14.08 2.03
N ASN A 232 -10.73 14.61 0.92
CA ASN A 232 -12.14 14.94 0.79
C ASN A 232 -13.04 13.68 0.86
N LEU A 233 -12.59 12.58 0.28
CA LEU A 233 -13.29 11.30 0.37
C LEU A 233 -13.31 10.78 1.81
N THR A 234 -12.21 10.91 2.55
CA THR A 234 -12.11 10.56 3.97
C THR A 234 -13.06 11.42 4.80
N MET A 235 -13.00 12.74 4.65
CA MET A 235 -13.84 13.68 5.39
C MET A 235 -15.33 13.47 5.11
N THR A 236 -15.69 13.18 3.87
CA THR A 236 -17.07 12.86 3.47
C THR A 236 -17.58 11.62 4.21
N ARG A 237 -16.77 10.57 4.33
CA ARG A 237 -17.14 9.36 5.05
C ARG A 237 -17.29 9.58 6.54
N ILE A 238 -16.35 10.27 7.18
CA ILE A 238 -16.43 10.62 8.61
C ILE A 238 -17.65 11.48 8.89
N SER A 239 -17.89 12.52 8.08
CA SER A 239 -19.07 13.38 8.22
C SER A 239 -20.39 12.61 8.08
N SER A 240 -20.44 11.64 7.16
CA SER A 240 -21.64 10.81 6.97
C SER A 240 -21.87 9.87 8.16
N ALA A 241 -20.81 9.31 8.75
CA ALA A 241 -20.91 8.51 9.96
C ALA A 241 -21.34 9.36 11.15
N LEU A 242 -20.71 10.52 11.34
CA LEU A 242 -21.07 11.45 12.42
C LEU A 242 -22.53 11.88 12.37
N LYS A 243 -23.07 12.19 11.18
CA LYS A 243 -24.49 12.53 11.04
C LYS A 243 -25.43 11.46 11.58
N ARG A 244 -25.13 10.18 11.32
CA ARG A 244 -25.92 9.05 11.85
C ARG A 244 -25.78 8.95 13.36
N VAL A 245 -24.55 9.02 13.87
CA VAL A 245 -24.27 8.97 15.32
C VAL A 245 -24.96 10.08 16.07
N VAL A 246 -24.92 11.32 15.55
CA VAL A 246 -25.61 12.46 16.17
C VAL A 246 -27.14 12.28 16.16
N ALA A 247 -27.72 11.73 15.11
CA ALA A 247 -29.14 11.40 15.06
C ALA A 247 -29.53 10.36 16.12
N GLU A 248 -28.74 9.28 16.27
CA GLU A 248 -28.95 8.26 17.32
C GLU A 248 -28.82 8.83 18.74
N LEU A 249 -27.83 9.70 18.98
CA LEU A 249 -27.65 10.37 20.28
C LEU A 249 -28.82 11.31 20.62
N ALA A 250 -29.37 12.00 19.61
CA ALA A 250 -30.52 12.87 19.79
C ALA A 250 -31.77 12.10 20.27
N GLU A 251 -32.00 10.87 19.78
CA GLU A 251 -33.08 10.00 20.24
C GLU A 251 -32.95 9.64 21.73
N THR A 252 -31.74 9.59 22.27
CA THR A 252 -31.44 9.31 23.67
C THR A 252 -31.21 10.57 24.52
N GLN A 253 -31.41 11.75 23.94
CA GLN A 253 -31.14 13.07 24.55
C GLN A 253 -29.71 13.26 25.06
N LYS A 254 -28.75 12.52 24.50
CA LYS A 254 -27.31 12.68 24.77
C LYS A 254 -26.74 13.81 23.90
N VAL A 255 -25.90 14.64 24.51
CA VAL A 255 -25.17 15.69 23.78
C VAL A 255 -23.78 15.12 23.40
N PRO A 256 -23.44 15.11 22.13
CA PRO A 256 -22.11 14.61 21.71
C PRO A 256 -21.00 15.57 22.18
N ASN A 257 -19.83 15.02 22.49
CA ASN A 257 -18.64 15.78 22.85
C ASN A 257 -18.09 16.52 21.62
N GLN A 258 -18.43 17.78 21.49
CA GLN A 258 -18.07 18.62 20.35
C GLN A 258 -16.56 18.85 20.25
N GLU A 259 -15.85 18.95 21.38
CA GLU A 259 -14.40 19.12 21.38
C GLU A 259 -13.71 17.88 20.81
N MET A 260 -14.08 16.68 21.24
CA MET A 260 -13.52 15.42 20.74
C MET A 260 -13.78 15.26 19.24
N ILE A 261 -15.00 15.55 18.78
CA ILE A 261 -15.37 15.54 17.35
C ILE A 261 -14.45 16.49 16.57
N MET A 262 -14.35 17.75 17.00
CA MET A 262 -13.55 18.77 16.33
C MET A 262 -12.07 18.34 16.25
N ARG A 263 -11.52 17.78 17.33
CA ARG A 263 -10.12 17.31 17.37
C ARG A 263 -9.86 16.11 16.46
N ILE A 264 -10.81 15.16 16.35
CA ILE A 264 -10.73 14.05 15.39
C ILE A 264 -10.70 14.61 13.95
N PHE A 265 -11.65 15.51 13.62
CA PHE A 265 -11.69 16.13 12.29
C PHE A 265 -10.41 16.91 11.98
N HIS A 266 -9.91 17.68 12.95
CA HIS A 266 -8.67 18.43 12.80
C HIS A 266 -7.48 17.50 12.58
N ALA A 267 -7.31 16.45 13.39
CA ALA A 267 -6.18 15.53 13.26
C ALA A 267 -6.17 14.79 11.92
N VAL A 268 -7.35 14.36 11.44
CA VAL A 268 -7.48 13.71 10.13
C VAL A 268 -7.20 14.70 9.00
N SER A 269 -7.77 15.90 9.04
CA SER A 269 -7.56 16.93 8.00
C SER A 269 -6.08 17.36 7.92
N ALA A 270 -5.47 17.61 9.08
CA ALA A 270 -4.09 18.08 9.16
C ALA A 270 -3.05 17.01 8.80
N CYS A 271 -3.43 15.73 8.83
CA CYS A 271 -2.53 14.64 8.49
C CYS A 271 -2.14 14.64 7.00
N SER A 272 -3.09 14.90 6.11
CA SER A 272 -2.92 14.72 4.66
C SER A 272 -3.05 16.02 3.87
N CYS A 273 -3.67 17.07 4.45
CA CYS A 273 -3.94 18.32 3.76
C CYS A 273 -2.86 19.36 4.03
N SER A 274 -2.19 19.80 2.98
CA SER A 274 -1.14 20.84 3.10
C SER A 274 -1.66 22.23 3.54
N SER A 275 -2.97 22.47 3.44
CA SER A 275 -3.61 23.75 3.82
C SER A 275 -4.02 23.82 5.27
N VAL A 276 -4.08 22.69 5.99
CA VAL A 276 -4.44 22.62 7.42
C VAL A 276 -3.21 22.22 8.22
N LEU A 277 -2.68 23.13 9.02
CA LEU A 277 -1.53 22.82 9.88
C LEU A 277 -1.99 22.03 11.12
N PRO A 278 -1.22 21.00 11.55
CA PRO A 278 -1.52 20.30 12.79
C PRO A 278 -1.25 21.18 14.02
N MET A 279 -2.29 21.52 14.77
CA MET A 279 -2.24 22.48 15.89
C MET A 279 -2.50 21.83 17.26
N THR A 280 -2.73 20.51 17.31
CA THR A 280 -2.89 19.75 18.56
C THR A 280 -1.83 18.67 18.64
N LYS A 281 -1.49 18.18 19.84
CA LYS A 281 -0.43 17.18 20.02
C LYS A 281 -0.70 15.91 19.21
N GLU A 282 -1.93 15.40 19.27
CA GLU A 282 -2.35 14.22 18.54
C GLU A 282 -2.31 14.43 17.01
N ALA A 283 -2.68 15.62 16.53
CA ALA A 283 -2.59 15.96 15.12
C ALA A 283 -1.12 16.06 14.64
N ILE A 284 -0.25 16.69 15.44
CA ILE A 284 1.19 16.78 15.16
C ILE A 284 1.81 15.38 15.11
N LEU A 285 1.45 14.53 16.08
CA LEU A 285 1.99 13.18 16.16
C LEU A 285 1.53 12.33 14.97
N LEU A 286 0.25 12.32 14.65
CA LEU A 286 -0.31 11.58 13.51
C LEU A 286 0.34 12.03 12.19
N ALA A 287 0.39 13.34 11.93
CA ALA A 287 0.96 13.89 10.71
C ALA A 287 2.47 13.59 10.58
N SER A 288 3.21 13.62 11.69
CA SER A 288 4.64 13.32 11.71
C SER A 288 4.90 11.85 11.45
N MET A 289 4.15 10.93 12.06
CA MET A 289 4.29 9.49 11.87
C MET A 289 3.89 9.08 10.44
N TYR A 290 2.82 9.65 9.89
CA TYR A 290 2.44 9.40 8.51
C TYR A 290 3.50 9.87 7.51
N ARG A 291 4.08 11.07 7.71
CA ARG A 291 5.15 11.60 6.86
C ARG A 291 6.40 10.72 6.92
N MET A 292 6.82 10.36 8.13
CA MET A 292 7.95 9.47 8.35
C MET A 292 7.73 8.12 7.65
N ASP A 293 6.55 7.52 7.81
CA ASP A 293 6.21 6.25 7.18
C ASP A 293 6.26 6.35 5.66
N SER A 294 5.69 7.41 5.08
CA SER A 294 5.71 7.64 3.62
C SER A 294 7.14 7.79 3.09
N GLU A 295 7.98 8.60 3.73
CA GLU A 295 9.38 8.76 3.33
C GLU A 295 10.18 7.47 3.45
N MET A 296 9.99 6.71 4.52
CA MET A 296 10.70 5.44 4.74
C MET A 296 10.31 4.39 3.71
N VAL A 297 9.02 4.27 3.39
CA VAL A 297 8.52 3.30 2.42
C VAL A 297 9.00 3.65 1.01
N GLU A 298 8.94 4.93 0.61
CA GLU A 298 9.48 5.37 -0.67
C GLU A 298 10.99 5.13 -0.78
N ALA A 299 11.74 5.40 0.30
CA ALA A 299 13.18 5.16 0.34
C ALA A 299 13.51 3.66 0.21
N ILE A 300 12.79 2.79 0.92
CA ILE A 300 12.97 1.33 0.84
C ILE A 300 12.67 0.85 -0.58
N ASP A 301 11.52 1.20 -1.15
CA ASP A 301 11.15 0.83 -2.51
C ASP A 301 12.19 1.30 -3.54
N PHE A 302 12.71 2.53 -3.36
CA PHE A 302 13.73 3.07 -4.27
C PHE A 302 15.06 2.31 -4.16
N ILE A 303 15.51 1.99 -2.93
CA ILE A 303 16.76 1.25 -2.69
C ILE A 303 16.68 -0.17 -3.26
N GLU A 304 15.55 -0.85 -3.05
CA GLU A 304 15.34 -2.22 -3.47
C GLU A 304 15.23 -2.37 -5.00
N ASN A 305 14.63 -1.38 -5.67
CA ASN A 305 14.40 -1.41 -7.12
C ASN A 305 15.48 -0.67 -7.94
N ASP A 306 16.50 -0.07 -7.31
CA ASP A 306 17.56 0.61 -8.04
C ASP A 306 18.50 -0.39 -8.75
N PRO A 307 18.66 -0.29 -10.09
CA PRO A 307 19.48 -1.21 -10.87
C PRO A 307 20.98 -1.14 -10.56
N ASN A 308 21.46 -0.05 -9.92
CA ASN A 308 22.89 0.14 -9.61
C ASN A 308 23.33 -0.61 -8.35
N VAL A 309 23.05 -1.92 -8.28
CA VAL A 309 23.28 -2.75 -7.08
C VAL A 309 24.76 -2.81 -6.66
N SER A 310 25.69 -2.54 -7.61
CA SER A 310 27.13 -2.61 -7.37
C SER A 310 27.73 -1.37 -6.70
N GLU A 311 26.99 -0.26 -6.64
CA GLU A 311 27.51 0.99 -6.10
C GLU A 311 27.14 1.21 -4.62
N SER A 312 28.00 1.94 -3.87
CA SER A 312 27.73 2.31 -2.48
C SER A 312 26.56 3.25 -2.32
N PHE A 313 26.16 3.94 -3.38
CA PHE A 313 25.00 4.84 -3.42
C PHE A 313 24.05 4.45 -4.54
N THR A 314 22.76 4.67 -4.32
CA THR A 314 21.74 4.52 -5.36
C THR A 314 21.89 5.60 -6.45
N ALA A 315 21.13 5.44 -7.53
CA ALA A 315 20.81 6.56 -8.43
C ALA A 315 20.18 7.73 -7.62
N TYR A 316 20.09 8.91 -8.26
CA TYR A 316 19.44 10.07 -7.63
C TYR A 316 17.93 9.91 -7.65
N ASP A 317 17.32 9.88 -6.47
CA ASP A 317 15.88 9.95 -6.31
C ASP A 317 15.39 11.40 -6.48
N SER A 318 14.63 11.66 -7.54
CA SER A 318 14.11 12.98 -7.84
C SER A 318 12.93 13.38 -6.95
N ALA A 319 12.19 12.42 -6.41
CA ALA A 319 11.04 12.67 -5.54
C ALA A 319 11.50 13.13 -4.15
N LEU A 320 12.43 12.40 -3.53
CA LEU A 320 12.99 12.75 -2.22
C LEU A 320 14.30 13.57 -2.32
N ARG A 321 14.74 13.90 -3.53
CA ARG A 321 15.90 14.78 -3.85
C ARG A 321 17.19 14.34 -3.16
N ARG A 322 17.47 13.02 -3.16
CA ARG A 322 18.66 12.46 -2.50
C ARG A 322 19.14 11.17 -3.16
N LYS A 323 20.33 10.73 -2.79
CA LYS A 323 20.83 9.38 -3.01
C LYS A 323 20.86 8.65 -1.68
N TYR A 324 20.62 7.34 -1.70
CA TYR A 324 20.68 6.52 -0.49
C TYR A 324 21.98 5.74 -0.45
N TYR A 325 22.55 5.68 0.73
CA TYR A 325 23.76 4.91 0.98
C TYR A 325 23.43 3.47 1.31
N ARG A 326 24.03 2.55 0.59
CA ARG A 326 23.82 1.09 0.73
C ARG A 326 24.88 0.38 1.57
N GLY A 327 25.90 1.09 2.00
CA GLY A 327 27.08 0.53 2.66
C GLY A 327 28.27 0.37 1.71
N CYS A 328 29.46 0.20 2.31
CA CYS A 328 30.63 -0.20 1.55
C CYS A 328 30.56 -1.70 1.28
N LYS A 329 30.64 -2.13 0.03
CA LYS A 329 30.90 -3.54 -0.26
C LYS A 329 32.31 -3.88 0.24
N LYS A 330 32.39 -4.92 1.08
CA LYS A 330 33.64 -5.54 1.47
C LYS A 330 34.23 -6.34 0.32
#